data_ebf2012cf330e183a8188238dba6c38f
#
_entry.id   ebf2012cf330e183a8188238dba6c38f
#
_cell.length_a   1.000
_cell.length_b   1.000
_cell.length_c   1.000
_cell.angle_alpha   90.00
_cell.angle_beta   90.00
_cell.angle_gamma   90.00
#
_symmetry.space_group_name_H-M   'P 1'
#
loop_
_entity.id
_entity.type
_entity.pdbx_description
1 polymer ?
#
loop_
_entity_poly.entity_id
_entity_poly.type
_entity_poly.pdbx_seq_one_letter_code
_entity_poly.pdbx_strand_id
1 'polypeptide(L)'
;MYKHITIEILNTFESKFLSILKVLILPILLLVSINSLANFLIYQNLSSGGNPKINQALIFSSALLSILIGMVTLMTIYRCILEDNPDNKSFTAFIKAIKSGYAKRFMLYSVLTTICFVLFSALILFSLGFIFSLITGSTTIGPLGVALGFVAAIIIYSRVVLVLPANSIGDKLDFLGAINLTKEHKMLTFYSLMILPFLFLITLVILAVAVVYLISLVAQGVFVLVISIAINSISGLLLGVFTNICISILYIQLKESNKEIEDNKIDGKQIKEDIKPEE
;
A
#
# COMPACT_ATOMS: atom_id res chain seq x y z
N MET A 1 13.99 -14.05 -13.44
CA MET A 1 12.94 -13.73 -12.48
C MET A 1 12.77 -12.22 -12.22
N TYR A 2 13.76 -11.48 -11.67
CA TYR A 2 13.65 -10.03 -11.38
C TYR A 2 13.27 -9.18 -12.61
N LYS A 3 13.95 -9.39 -13.76
CA LYS A 3 13.65 -8.68 -15.01
C LYS A 3 12.22 -8.93 -15.48
N HIS A 4 11.73 -10.15 -15.35
CA HIS A 4 10.38 -10.53 -15.76
C HIS A 4 9.32 -9.79 -14.92
N ILE A 5 9.43 -9.86 -13.59
CA ILE A 5 8.50 -9.18 -12.70
C ILE A 5 8.51 -7.66 -12.88
N THR A 6 9.68 -7.05 -13.12
CA THR A 6 9.79 -5.63 -13.39
C THR A 6 9.05 -5.23 -14.67
N ILE A 7 9.24 -5.99 -15.76
CA ILE A 7 8.55 -5.74 -17.03
C ILE A 7 7.03 -5.90 -16.85
N GLU A 8 6.59 -6.93 -16.15
CA GLU A 8 5.17 -7.18 -15.90
C GLU A 8 4.52 -6.07 -15.06
N ILE A 9 5.21 -5.58 -14.02
CA ILE A 9 4.76 -4.43 -13.23
C ILE A 9 4.63 -3.19 -14.10
N LEU A 10 5.63 -2.87 -14.93
CA LEU A 10 5.60 -1.71 -15.81
C LEU A 10 4.50 -1.80 -16.87
N ASN A 11 4.34 -2.95 -17.49
CA ASN A 11 3.28 -3.20 -18.47
C ASN A 11 1.88 -3.09 -17.82
N THR A 12 1.73 -3.61 -16.61
CA THR A 12 0.48 -3.49 -15.84
C THR A 12 0.21 -2.05 -15.44
N PHE A 13 1.24 -1.32 -15.05
CA PHE A 13 1.12 0.12 -14.74
C PHE A 13 0.64 0.88 -15.98
N GLU A 14 1.27 0.69 -17.14
CA GLU A 14 0.89 1.37 -18.38
C GLU A 14 -0.54 1.00 -18.82
N SER A 15 -0.86 -0.29 -18.87
CA SER A 15 -2.15 -0.77 -19.40
C SER A 15 -3.34 -0.49 -18.49
N LYS A 16 -3.15 -0.55 -17.16
CA LYS A 16 -4.25 -0.39 -16.19
C LYS A 16 -4.32 1.00 -15.55
N PHE A 17 -3.33 1.86 -15.79
CA PHE A 17 -3.25 3.18 -15.17
C PHE A 17 -4.51 4.04 -15.35
N LEU A 18 -4.98 4.17 -16.58
CA LEU A 18 -6.21 4.93 -16.88
C LEU A 18 -7.45 4.33 -16.22
N SER A 19 -7.53 3.00 -16.13
CA SER A 19 -8.63 2.32 -15.45
C SER A 19 -8.60 2.59 -13.94
N ILE A 20 -7.42 2.54 -13.33
CA ILE A 20 -7.23 2.86 -11.91
C ILE A 20 -7.57 4.33 -11.65
N LEU A 21 -7.16 5.26 -12.50
CA LEU A 21 -7.55 6.67 -12.37
C LEU A 21 -9.07 6.86 -12.39
N LYS A 22 -9.78 6.21 -13.31
CA LYS A 22 -11.25 6.26 -13.37
C LYS A 22 -11.89 5.79 -12.07
N VAL A 23 -11.37 4.72 -11.51
CA VAL A 23 -11.84 4.13 -10.23
C VAL A 23 -11.57 5.06 -9.05
N LEU A 24 -10.49 5.84 -9.09
CA LEU A 24 -10.10 6.76 -8.02
C LEU A 24 -10.90 8.06 -7.98
N ILE A 25 -11.57 8.47 -9.06
CA ILE A 25 -12.29 9.75 -9.11
C ILE A 25 -13.34 9.84 -7.99
N LEU A 26 -14.18 8.83 -7.83
CA LEU A 26 -15.25 8.86 -6.81
C LEU A 26 -14.70 8.90 -5.38
N PRO A 27 -13.75 8.04 -4.98
CA PRO A 27 -13.14 8.15 -3.66
C PRO A 27 -12.46 9.50 -3.40
N ILE A 28 -11.75 10.05 -4.38
CA ILE A 28 -11.09 11.35 -4.24
C ILE A 28 -12.13 12.46 -4.02
N LEU A 29 -13.21 12.47 -4.81
CA LEU A 29 -14.30 13.44 -4.63
C LEU A 29 -14.94 13.34 -3.24
N LEU A 30 -15.16 12.11 -2.74
CA LEU A 30 -15.68 11.88 -1.40
C LEU A 30 -14.73 12.40 -0.32
N LEU A 31 -13.44 12.11 -0.43
CA LEU A 31 -12.41 12.55 0.52
C LEU A 31 -12.31 14.08 0.54
N VAL A 32 -12.28 14.71 -0.63
CA VAL A 32 -12.23 16.17 -0.74
C VAL A 32 -13.48 16.79 -0.12
N SER A 33 -14.68 16.27 -0.41
CA SER A 33 -15.95 16.78 0.11
C SER A 33 -16.02 16.68 1.63
N ILE A 34 -15.65 15.52 2.20
CA ILE A 34 -15.69 15.31 3.67
C ILE A 34 -14.69 16.23 4.37
N ASN A 35 -13.47 16.34 3.89
CA ASN A 35 -12.45 17.18 4.51
C ASN A 35 -12.79 18.67 4.36
N SER A 36 -13.31 19.09 3.21
CA SER A 36 -13.77 20.49 3.00
C SER A 36 -14.91 20.83 3.91
N LEU A 37 -15.92 19.95 4.06
CA LEU A 37 -17.03 20.15 4.97
C LEU A 37 -16.58 20.23 6.43
N ALA A 38 -15.70 19.31 6.86
CA ALA A 38 -15.16 19.30 8.21
C ALA A 38 -14.42 20.62 8.52
N ASN A 39 -13.54 21.06 7.60
CA ASN A 39 -12.79 22.29 7.75
C ASN A 39 -13.71 23.53 7.80
N PHE A 40 -14.75 23.56 6.97
CA PHE A 40 -15.75 24.63 6.98
C PHE A 40 -16.48 24.71 8.32
N LEU A 41 -16.93 23.56 8.85
CA LEU A 41 -17.62 23.51 10.14
C LEU A 41 -16.70 23.90 11.31
N ILE A 42 -15.43 23.49 11.27
CA ILE A 42 -14.42 23.88 12.26
C ILE A 42 -14.21 25.41 12.21
N TYR A 43 -14.09 25.98 11.02
CA TYR A 43 -13.92 27.42 10.84
C TYR A 43 -15.14 28.20 11.39
N GLN A 44 -16.37 27.76 11.09
CA GLN A 44 -17.56 28.34 11.64
C GLN A 44 -17.61 28.30 13.17
N ASN A 45 -17.29 27.15 13.77
CA ASN A 45 -17.27 27.00 15.21
C ASN A 45 -16.21 27.91 15.87
N LEU A 46 -15.03 28.04 15.27
CA LEU A 46 -13.98 28.93 15.76
C LEU A 46 -14.40 30.41 15.67
N SER A 47 -14.98 30.83 14.55
CA SER A 47 -15.40 32.23 14.32
C SER A 47 -16.55 32.65 15.24
N SER A 48 -17.37 31.70 15.70
CA SER A 48 -18.47 31.94 16.63
C SER A 48 -18.09 31.85 18.12
N GLY A 49 -16.80 31.64 18.44
CA GLY A 49 -16.33 31.39 19.81
C GLY A 49 -16.82 30.07 20.40
N GLY A 50 -17.07 29.08 19.53
CA GLY A 50 -17.67 27.81 19.89
C GLY A 50 -16.77 26.85 20.67
N ASN A 51 -17.35 25.74 21.08
CA ASN A 51 -16.70 24.77 21.95
C ASN A 51 -15.57 23.99 21.22
N PRO A 52 -14.32 24.00 21.73
CA PRO A 52 -13.19 23.28 21.12
C PRO A 52 -13.40 21.75 21.04
N LYS A 53 -14.22 21.15 21.90
CA LYS A 53 -14.56 19.72 21.85
C LYS A 53 -15.31 19.34 20.56
N ILE A 54 -16.10 20.27 20.00
CA ILE A 54 -16.79 20.07 18.72
C ILE A 54 -15.75 19.94 17.60
N ASN A 55 -14.74 20.79 17.58
CA ASN A 55 -13.67 20.74 16.61
C ASN A 55 -12.91 19.42 16.68
N GLN A 56 -12.59 18.94 17.88
CA GLN A 56 -11.95 17.63 18.07
C GLN A 56 -12.82 16.49 17.55
N ALA A 57 -14.12 16.52 17.81
CA ALA A 57 -15.06 15.53 17.30
C ALA A 57 -15.16 15.55 15.76
N LEU A 58 -15.18 16.73 15.14
CA LEU A 58 -15.20 16.89 13.67
C LEU A 58 -13.90 16.36 13.03
N ILE A 59 -12.74 16.68 13.61
CA ILE A 59 -11.43 16.16 13.16
C ILE A 59 -11.42 14.64 13.25
N PHE A 60 -11.81 14.09 14.40
CA PHE A 60 -11.83 12.64 14.60
C PHE A 60 -12.78 11.93 13.64
N SER A 61 -13.98 12.45 13.45
CA SER A 61 -15.00 11.88 12.56
C SER A 61 -14.55 11.92 11.10
N SER A 62 -14.00 13.05 10.65
CA SER A 62 -13.49 13.18 9.28
C SER A 62 -12.30 12.27 9.02
N ALA A 63 -11.40 12.12 10.00
CA ALA A 63 -10.26 11.18 9.91
C ALA A 63 -10.75 9.73 9.81
N LEU A 64 -11.72 9.32 10.65
CA LEU A 64 -12.28 7.97 10.63
C LEU A 64 -12.93 7.65 9.27
N LEU A 65 -13.76 8.58 8.76
CA LEU A 65 -14.39 8.43 7.44
C LEU A 65 -13.35 8.37 6.32
N SER A 66 -12.29 9.18 6.40
CA SER A 66 -11.20 9.17 5.42
C SER A 66 -10.46 7.83 5.41
N ILE A 67 -10.21 7.24 6.58
CA ILE A 67 -9.60 5.91 6.70
C ILE A 67 -10.50 4.84 6.06
N LEU A 68 -11.81 4.85 6.35
CA LEU A 68 -12.75 3.89 5.77
C LEU A 68 -12.81 4.00 4.24
N ILE A 69 -12.90 5.22 3.70
CA ILE A 69 -12.85 5.47 2.26
C ILE A 69 -11.54 4.98 1.67
N GLY A 70 -10.42 5.24 2.34
CA GLY A 70 -9.09 4.78 1.93
C GLY A 70 -9.00 3.26 1.83
N MET A 71 -9.55 2.54 2.81
CA MET A 71 -9.57 1.06 2.78
C MET A 71 -10.40 0.52 1.60
N VAL A 72 -11.59 1.07 1.36
CA VAL A 72 -12.42 0.66 0.21
C VAL A 72 -11.73 1.00 -1.11
N THR A 73 -11.08 2.15 -1.18
CA THR A 73 -10.30 2.57 -2.35
C THR A 73 -9.18 1.56 -2.65
N LEU A 74 -8.44 1.16 -1.63
CA LEU A 74 -7.38 0.17 -1.74
C LEU A 74 -7.92 -1.19 -2.26
N MET A 75 -9.03 -1.67 -1.69
CA MET A 75 -9.71 -2.86 -2.17
C MET A 75 -10.11 -2.74 -3.65
N THR A 76 -10.63 -1.58 -4.05
CA THR A 76 -11.07 -1.34 -5.42
C THR A 76 -9.89 -1.34 -6.39
N ILE A 77 -8.74 -0.77 -5.99
CA ILE A 77 -7.50 -0.81 -6.78
C ILE A 77 -7.05 -2.26 -6.99
N TYR A 78 -6.96 -3.06 -5.92
CA TYR A 78 -6.57 -4.46 -6.03
C TYR A 78 -7.48 -5.24 -6.97
N ARG A 79 -8.80 -5.08 -6.85
CA ARG A 79 -9.77 -5.73 -7.74
C ARG A 79 -9.63 -5.27 -9.20
N CYS A 80 -9.36 -4.00 -9.43
CA CYS A 80 -9.10 -3.48 -10.77
C CYS A 80 -7.85 -4.10 -11.41
N ILE A 81 -6.83 -4.43 -10.59
CA ILE A 81 -5.59 -5.04 -11.06
C ILE A 81 -5.75 -6.55 -11.26
N LEU A 82 -6.33 -7.24 -10.27
CA LEU A 82 -6.35 -8.70 -10.17
C LEU A 82 -7.50 -9.36 -10.95
N GLU A 83 -8.66 -8.69 -11.01
CA GLU A 83 -9.82 -9.21 -11.70
C GLU A 83 -9.99 -8.55 -13.06
N ASP A 84 -10.07 -9.34 -14.12
CA ASP A 84 -10.28 -8.80 -15.48
C ASP A 84 -11.77 -8.59 -15.80
N ASN A 85 -12.49 -8.03 -14.84
CA ASN A 85 -13.90 -7.72 -14.95
C ASN A 85 -14.08 -6.23 -15.30
N PRO A 86 -14.79 -5.88 -16.39
CA PRO A 86 -15.03 -4.50 -16.79
C PRO A 86 -15.74 -3.68 -15.72
N ASP A 87 -16.53 -4.34 -14.87
CA ASP A 87 -17.21 -3.70 -13.73
C ASP A 87 -16.23 -3.11 -12.69
N ASN A 88 -15.09 -3.74 -12.51
CA ASN A 88 -14.04 -3.29 -11.59
C ASN A 88 -13.17 -2.15 -12.18
N LYS A 89 -13.33 -1.86 -13.45
CA LYS A 89 -12.67 -0.77 -14.19
C LYS A 89 -13.58 0.46 -14.38
N SER A 90 -14.79 0.41 -13.82
CA SER A 90 -15.83 1.44 -13.97
C SER A 90 -15.83 2.42 -12.80
N PHE A 91 -16.47 3.57 -13.00
CA PHE A 91 -16.69 4.59 -11.98
C PHE A 91 -17.47 4.07 -10.76
N THR A 92 -18.31 3.04 -10.96
CA THR A 92 -19.11 2.41 -9.90
C THR A 92 -18.39 1.31 -9.15
N ALA A 93 -17.14 0.98 -9.52
CA ALA A 93 -16.35 -0.09 -8.90
C ALA A 93 -16.20 0.08 -7.39
N PHE A 94 -16.07 1.32 -6.90
CA PHE A 94 -16.02 1.65 -5.49
C PHE A 94 -17.27 1.21 -4.72
N ILE A 95 -18.47 1.47 -5.28
CA ILE A 95 -19.75 1.06 -4.67
C ILE A 95 -19.90 -0.46 -4.70
N LYS A 96 -19.47 -1.10 -5.80
CA LYS A 96 -19.49 -2.56 -5.95
C LYS A 96 -18.52 -3.24 -4.96
N ALA A 97 -17.37 -2.63 -4.68
CA ALA A 97 -16.44 -3.12 -3.68
C ALA A 97 -17.07 -3.13 -2.28
N ILE A 98 -17.78 -2.07 -1.88
CA ILE A 98 -18.50 -2.00 -0.59
C ILE A 98 -19.55 -3.11 -0.48
N LYS A 99 -20.30 -3.37 -1.56
CA LYS A 99 -21.36 -4.37 -1.60
C LYS A 99 -20.85 -5.81 -1.73
N SER A 100 -19.56 -6.00 -1.98
CA SER A 100 -18.98 -7.34 -2.14
C SER A 100 -19.00 -8.10 -0.82
N GLY A 101 -19.20 -9.42 -0.89
CA GLY A 101 -19.14 -10.31 0.29
C GLY A 101 -17.76 -10.33 0.96
N TYR A 102 -16.73 -9.84 0.28
CA TYR A 102 -15.32 -9.83 0.75
C TYR A 102 -14.96 -8.56 1.51
N ALA A 103 -15.78 -7.49 1.42
CA ALA A 103 -15.46 -6.17 1.98
C ALA A 103 -15.18 -6.22 3.49
N LYS A 104 -16.01 -6.92 4.27
CA LYS A 104 -15.82 -7.04 5.72
C LYS A 104 -14.48 -7.68 6.06
N ARG A 105 -14.14 -8.77 5.37
CA ARG A 105 -12.89 -9.50 5.59
C ARG A 105 -11.69 -8.66 5.18
N PHE A 106 -11.75 -8.02 4.02
CA PHE A 106 -10.70 -7.10 3.56
C PHE A 106 -10.46 -5.98 4.56
N MET A 107 -11.53 -5.32 5.04
CA MET A 107 -11.41 -4.24 6.03
C MET A 107 -10.76 -4.74 7.33
N LEU A 108 -11.18 -5.92 7.83
CA LEU A 108 -10.58 -6.51 9.03
C LEU A 108 -9.07 -6.71 8.84
N TYR A 109 -8.66 -7.36 7.76
CA TYR A 109 -7.23 -7.60 7.49
C TYR A 109 -6.47 -6.31 7.22
N SER A 110 -7.08 -5.29 6.61
CA SER A 110 -6.48 -3.97 6.42
C SER A 110 -6.17 -3.29 7.76
N VAL A 111 -7.12 -3.32 8.71
CA VAL A 111 -6.91 -2.80 10.07
C VAL A 111 -5.83 -3.59 10.78
N LEU A 112 -5.90 -4.93 10.76
CA LEU A 112 -4.91 -5.79 11.42
C LEU A 112 -3.51 -5.59 10.82
N THR A 113 -3.37 -5.49 9.51
CA THR A 113 -2.09 -5.23 8.83
C THR A 113 -1.52 -3.88 9.27
N THR A 114 -2.35 -2.84 9.37
CA THR A 114 -1.93 -1.52 9.85
C THR A 114 -1.50 -1.56 11.31
N ILE A 115 -2.27 -2.21 12.18
CA ILE A 115 -1.93 -2.40 13.60
C ILE A 115 -0.62 -3.17 13.73
N CYS A 116 -0.45 -4.27 13.01
CA CYS A 116 0.79 -5.05 13.00
C CYS A 116 1.98 -4.16 12.58
N PHE A 117 1.83 -3.39 11.51
CA PHE A 117 2.90 -2.50 11.04
C PHE A 117 3.29 -1.46 12.11
N VAL A 118 2.31 -0.80 12.72
CA VAL A 118 2.54 0.21 13.77
C VAL A 118 3.20 -0.42 15.00
N LEU A 119 2.70 -1.56 15.47
CA LEU A 119 3.24 -2.25 16.65
C LEU A 119 4.67 -2.74 16.41
N PHE A 120 4.93 -3.38 15.26
CA PHE A 120 6.29 -3.83 14.91
C PHE A 120 7.25 -2.67 14.72
N SER A 121 6.82 -1.58 14.09
CA SER A 121 7.63 -0.37 13.92
C SER A 121 7.97 0.24 15.30
N ALA A 122 7.01 0.36 16.18
CA ALA A 122 7.21 0.87 17.54
C ALA A 122 8.15 -0.03 18.35
N LEU A 123 7.97 -1.36 18.30
CA LEU A 123 8.82 -2.33 18.99
C LEU A 123 10.27 -2.26 18.49
N ILE A 124 10.48 -2.19 17.18
CA ILE A 124 11.82 -2.11 16.59
C ILE A 124 12.49 -0.79 16.96
N LEU A 125 11.79 0.33 16.86
CA LEU A 125 12.31 1.64 17.23
C LEU A 125 12.66 1.71 18.71
N PHE A 126 11.81 1.15 19.58
CA PHE A 126 12.07 1.08 21.01
C PHE A 126 13.31 0.22 21.30
N SER A 127 13.42 -0.97 20.70
CA SER A 127 14.56 -1.89 20.89
C SER A 127 15.86 -1.28 20.40
N LEU A 128 15.86 -0.63 19.24
CA LEU A 128 17.03 0.08 18.71
C LEU A 128 17.40 1.28 19.56
N GLY A 129 16.41 2.04 20.06
CA GLY A 129 16.63 3.14 20.99
C GLY A 129 17.29 2.68 22.28
N PHE A 130 16.82 1.58 22.85
CA PHE A 130 17.40 0.98 24.05
C PHE A 130 18.85 0.53 23.84
N ILE A 131 19.12 -0.18 22.75
CA ILE A 131 20.49 -0.62 22.38
C ILE A 131 21.42 0.59 22.18
N PHE A 132 20.96 1.60 21.46
CA PHE A 132 21.75 2.83 21.24
C PHE A 132 22.03 3.56 22.54
N SER A 133 21.05 3.64 23.44
CA SER A 133 21.22 4.24 24.78
C SER A 133 22.29 3.51 25.61
N LEU A 134 22.33 2.18 25.54
CA LEU A 134 23.34 1.38 26.23
C LEU A 134 24.76 1.61 25.68
N ILE A 135 24.89 1.81 24.37
CA ILE A 135 26.20 1.96 23.71
C ILE A 135 26.73 3.40 23.84
N THR A 136 25.86 4.40 23.67
CA THR A 136 26.27 5.81 23.59
C THR A 136 26.08 6.60 24.87
N GLY A 137 25.36 6.06 25.85
CA GLY A 137 24.93 6.78 27.04
C GLY A 137 23.88 7.87 26.76
N SER A 138 23.39 7.99 25.53
CA SER A 138 22.40 8.97 25.10
C SER A 138 21.02 8.34 24.97
N THR A 139 19.99 9.04 25.43
CA THR A 139 18.58 8.61 25.28
C THR A 139 17.98 8.94 23.92
N THR A 140 18.71 9.65 23.06
CA THR A 140 18.24 10.04 21.71
C THR A 140 18.62 8.97 20.69
N ILE A 141 17.61 8.44 20.01
CA ILE A 141 17.81 7.55 18.85
C ILE A 141 18.36 8.42 17.71
N GLY A 142 19.62 8.16 17.30
CA GLY A 142 20.20 8.86 16.17
C GLY A 142 19.45 8.54 14.85
N PRO A 143 19.61 9.38 13.80
CA PRO A 143 18.97 9.20 12.49
C PRO A 143 19.19 7.80 11.89
N LEU A 144 20.37 7.22 12.12
CA LEU A 144 20.72 5.86 11.71
C LEU A 144 19.84 4.79 12.34
N GLY A 145 19.57 4.90 13.64
CA GLY A 145 18.69 3.96 14.35
C GLY A 145 17.26 4.01 13.82
N VAL A 146 16.75 5.22 13.52
CA VAL A 146 15.43 5.40 12.92
C VAL A 146 15.38 4.77 11.51
N ALA A 147 16.41 4.98 10.69
CA ALA A 147 16.49 4.43 9.34
C ALA A 147 16.53 2.89 9.36
N LEU A 148 17.34 2.29 10.22
CA LEU A 148 17.41 0.82 10.38
C LEU A 148 16.10 0.23 10.88
N GLY A 149 15.44 0.89 11.84
CA GLY A 149 14.13 0.47 12.34
C GLY A 149 13.06 0.51 11.27
N PHE A 150 13.07 1.54 10.44
CA PHE A 150 12.14 1.68 9.33
C PHE A 150 12.34 0.57 8.27
N VAL A 151 13.60 0.29 7.89
CA VAL A 151 13.91 -0.80 6.95
C VAL A 151 13.46 -2.16 7.51
N ALA A 152 13.73 -2.44 8.78
CA ALA A 152 13.29 -3.68 9.41
C ALA A 152 11.76 -3.81 9.45
N ALA A 153 11.05 -2.72 9.77
CA ALA A 153 9.59 -2.69 9.75
C ALA A 153 9.02 -2.96 8.34
N ILE A 154 9.63 -2.39 7.30
CA ILE A 154 9.22 -2.63 5.91
C ILE A 154 9.44 -4.10 5.50
N ILE A 155 10.55 -4.72 5.92
CA ILE A 155 10.83 -6.15 5.64
C ILE A 155 9.73 -7.04 6.22
N ILE A 156 9.29 -6.78 7.46
CA ILE A 156 8.20 -7.53 8.09
C ILE A 156 6.88 -7.24 7.38
N TYR A 157 6.59 -5.96 7.13
CA TYR A 157 5.37 -5.53 6.44
C TYR A 157 5.25 -6.15 5.06
N SER A 158 6.35 -6.24 4.30
CA SER A 158 6.36 -6.80 2.95
C SER A 158 5.87 -8.25 2.89
N ARG A 159 6.02 -9.01 3.97
CA ARG A 159 5.54 -10.40 4.03
C ARG A 159 4.06 -10.52 4.33
N VAL A 160 3.52 -9.62 5.14
CA VAL A 160 2.12 -9.69 5.57
C VAL A 160 1.17 -8.91 4.66
N VAL A 161 1.66 -7.92 3.92
CA VAL A 161 0.84 -7.07 3.06
C VAL A 161 0.11 -7.84 1.94
N LEU A 162 0.63 -9.01 1.53
CA LEU A 162 0.02 -9.87 0.51
C LEU A 162 -1.34 -10.44 0.92
N VAL A 163 -1.69 -10.37 2.21
CA VAL A 163 -3.04 -10.67 2.68
C VAL A 163 -4.09 -9.75 2.06
N LEU A 164 -3.72 -8.49 1.75
CA LEU A 164 -4.65 -7.49 1.23
C LEU A 164 -5.13 -7.81 -0.19
N PRO A 165 -4.26 -7.99 -1.20
CA PRO A 165 -4.72 -8.35 -2.54
C PRO A 165 -5.51 -9.67 -2.55
N ALA A 166 -5.06 -10.69 -1.81
CA ALA A 166 -5.77 -11.96 -1.69
C ALA A 166 -7.22 -11.79 -1.20
N ASN A 167 -7.39 -11.12 -0.06
CA ASN A 167 -8.72 -10.93 0.51
C ASN A 167 -9.60 -9.95 -0.29
N SER A 168 -9.04 -9.12 -1.16
CA SER A 168 -9.82 -8.23 -2.03
C SER A 168 -10.61 -8.99 -3.11
N ILE A 169 -10.10 -10.15 -3.55
CA ILE A 169 -10.71 -11.02 -4.58
C ILE A 169 -11.38 -12.26 -4.00
N GLY A 170 -11.41 -12.39 -2.65
CA GLY A 170 -12.06 -13.50 -1.96
C GLY A 170 -11.15 -14.70 -1.67
N ASP A 171 -9.88 -14.66 -2.01
CA ASP A 171 -8.90 -15.66 -1.59
C ASP A 171 -8.72 -15.60 -0.07
N LYS A 172 -8.83 -16.77 0.57
CA LYS A 172 -8.79 -16.86 2.03
C LYS A 172 -7.34 -16.97 2.53
N LEU A 173 -6.54 -15.94 2.31
CA LEU A 173 -5.18 -15.88 2.82
C LEU A 173 -5.17 -15.19 4.20
N ASP A 174 -4.53 -15.83 5.18
CA ASP A 174 -4.22 -15.24 6.49
C ASP A 174 -2.75 -14.80 6.58
N PHE A 175 -2.35 -14.25 7.72
CA PHE A 175 -0.97 -13.78 7.91
C PHE A 175 0.07 -14.89 7.85
N LEU A 176 -0.24 -16.08 8.41
CA LEU A 176 0.66 -17.22 8.36
C LEU A 176 0.81 -17.74 6.93
N GLY A 177 -0.30 -17.82 6.21
CA GLY A 177 -0.31 -18.15 4.78
C GLY A 177 0.52 -17.18 3.95
N ALA A 178 0.42 -15.86 4.21
CA ALA A 178 1.22 -14.85 3.50
C ALA A 178 2.71 -14.98 3.81
N ILE A 179 3.08 -15.25 5.07
CA ILE A 179 4.48 -15.48 5.46
C ILE A 179 5.01 -16.75 4.78
N ASN A 180 4.22 -17.82 4.73
CA ASN A 180 4.60 -19.06 4.05
C ASN A 180 4.74 -18.86 2.54
N LEU A 181 3.82 -18.11 1.93
CA LEU A 181 3.85 -17.77 0.50
C LEU A 181 5.16 -17.06 0.10
N THR A 182 5.70 -16.22 0.99
CA THR A 182 6.93 -15.45 0.76
C THR A 182 8.21 -16.17 1.20
N LYS A 183 8.10 -17.33 1.86
CA LYS A 183 9.23 -18.00 2.54
C LYS A 183 10.38 -18.35 1.60
N GLU A 184 10.06 -18.88 0.43
CA GLU A 184 11.06 -19.31 -0.57
C GLU A 184 11.52 -18.15 -1.47
N HIS A 185 10.75 -17.04 -1.53
CA HIS A 185 10.97 -15.92 -2.43
C HIS A 185 11.27 -14.59 -1.70
N LYS A 186 11.99 -14.65 -0.58
CA LYS A 186 12.26 -13.47 0.30
C LYS A 186 12.90 -12.29 -0.44
N MET A 187 13.90 -12.59 -1.28
CA MET A 187 14.62 -11.53 -2.03
C MET A 187 13.76 -10.93 -3.14
N LEU A 188 12.91 -11.74 -3.79
CA LEU A 188 11.96 -11.22 -4.79
C LEU A 188 10.92 -10.33 -4.14
N THR A 189 10.41 -10.74 -2.97
CA THR A 189 9.47 -9.95 -2.17
C THR A 189 10.09 -8.60 -1.76
N PHE A 190 11.30 -8.61 -1.25
CA PHE A 190 12.02 -7.40 -0.89
C PHE A 190 12.29 -6.50 -2.10
N TYR A 191 12.73 -7.06 -3.21
CA TYR A 191 12.97 -6.33 -4.46
C TYR A 191 11.69 -5.66 -4.97
N SER A 192 10.60 -6.39 -5.06
CA SER A 192 9.34 -5.89 -5.64
C SER A 192 8.64 -4.87 -4.75
N LEU A 193 8.72 -5.00 -3.43
CA LEU A 193 7.98 -4.15 -2.49
C LEU A 193 8.82 -3.02 -1.88
N MET A 194 10.14 -3.09 -1.96
CA MET A 194 11.01 -2.03 -1.43
C MET A 194 11.83 -1.38 -2.54
N ILE A 195 12.63 -2.15 -3.29
CA ILE A 195 13.57 -1.59 -4.26
C ILE A 195 12.83 -0.92 -5.41
N LEU A 196 11.84 -1.58 -6.03
CA LEU A 196 11.12 -1.01 -7.18
C LEU A 196 10.33 0.25 -6.82
N PRO A 197 9.49 0.29 -5.76
CA PRO A 197 8.82 1.53 -5.36
C PRO A 197 9.79 2.64 -4.97
N PHE A 198 10.94 2.31 -4.36
CA PHE A 198 11.96 3.28 -3.99
C PHE A 198 12.64 3.90 -5.23
N LEU A 199 12.99 3.10 -6.22
CA LEU A 199 13.51 3.60 -7.50
C LEU A 199 12.48 4.48 -8.23
N PHE A 200 11.22 4.08 -8.21
CA PHE A 200 10.14 4.88 -8.78
C PHE A 200 9.96 6.21 -8.03
N LEU A 201 10.03 6.20 -6.70
CA LEU A 201 10.01 7.41 -5.87
C LEU A 201 11.16 8.36 -6.25
N ILE A 202 12.39 7.86 -6.36
CA ILE A 202 13.55 8.70 -6.77
C ILE A 202 13.27 9.35 -8.12
N THR A 203 12.76 8.58 -9.09
CA THR A 203 12.42 9.11 -10.41
C THR A 203 11.36 10.21 -10.33
N LEU A 204 10.30 10.00 -9.53
CA LEU A 204 9.27 11.02 -9.32
C LEU A 204 9.81 12.27 -8.65
N VAL A 205 10.69 12.14 -7.64
CA VAL A 205 11.31 13.28 -6.94
C VAL A 205 12.18 14.08 -7.90
N ILE A 206 13.03 13.44 -8.69
CA ILE A 206 13.88 14.11 -9.69
C ILE A 206 12.98 14.88 -10.69
N LEU A 207 11.94 14.25 -11.20
CA LEU A 207 11.01 14.88 -12.14
C LEU A 207 10.26 16.05 -11.49
N ALA A 208 9.77 15.89 -10.27
CA ALA A 208 9.08 16.94 -9.52
C ALA A 208 9.98 18.16 -9.29
N VAL A 209 11.21 17.93 -8.85
CA VAL A 209 12.19 19.01 -8.63
C VAL A 209 12.50 19.73 -9.95
N ALA A 210 12.72 19.00 -11.05
CA ALA A 210 12.98 19.59 -12.35
C ALA A 210 11.81 20.46 -12.84
N VAL A 211 10.56 19.98 -12.71
CA VAL A 211 9.37 20.74 -13.10
C VAL A 211 9.18 21.98 -12.24
N VAL A 212 9.31 21.86 -10.90
CA VAL A 212 9.20 23.02 -9.99
C VAL A 212 10.29 24.06 -10.29
N TYR A 213 11.52 23.60 -10.55
CA TYR A 213 12.62 24.49 -10.93
C TYR A 213 12.33 25.25 -12.22
N LEU A 214 11.88 24.58 -13.29
CA LEU A 214 11.52 25.21 -14.56
C LEU A 214 10.40 26.25 -14.39
N ILE A 215 9.40 25.95 -13.57
CA ILE A 215 8.30 26.89 -13.30
C ILE A 215 8.79 28.09 -12.49
N SER A 216 9.72 27.89 -11.54
CA SER A 216 10.27 28.98 -10.73
C SER A 216 11.09 30.00 -11.54
N LEU A 217 11.58 29.64 -12.74
CA LEU A 217 12.23 30.56 -13.66
C LEU A 217 11.25 31.57 -14.31
N VAL A 218 9.97 31.20 -14.40
CA VAL A 218 8.95 32.01 -15.10
C VAL A 218 7.95 32.63 -14.14
N ALA A 219 7.70 31.99 -12.97
CA ALA A 219 6.71 32.40 -11.98
C ALA A 219 7.32 32.50 -10.59
N GLN A 220 6.74 33.36 -9.75
CA GLN A 220 7.18 33.57 -8.36
C GLN A 220 6.02 33.54 -7.36
N GLY A 221 6.35 33.42 -6.07
CA GLY A 221 5.41 33.56 -4.97
C GLY A 221 4.39 32.42 -4.84
N VAL A 222 3.14 32.78 -4.57
CA VAL A 222 2.05 31.84 -4.25
C VAL A 222 1.78 30.84 -5.39
N PHE A 223 2.00 31.23 -6.64
CA PHE A 223 1.77 30.37 -7.79
C PHE A 223 2.71 29.15 -7.79
N VAL A 224 4.00 29.36 -7.53
CA VAL A 224 5.00 28.27 -7.42
C VAL A 224 4.65 27.34 -6.26
N LEU A 225 4.19 27.88 -5.13
CA LEU A 225 3.76 27.09 -3.97
C LEU A 225 2.58 26.19 -4.32
N VAL A 226 1.52 26.72 -4.95
CA VAL A 226 0.34 25.94 -5.35
C VAL A 226 0.71 24.82 -6.30
N ILE A 227 1.54 25.10 -7.30
CA ILE A 227 2.00 24.08 -8.25
C ILE A 227 2.85 23.02 -7.55
N SER A 228 3.74 23.40 -6.64
CA SER A 228 4.57 22.47 -5.87
C SER A 228 3.71 21.50 -5.05
N ILE A 229 2.64 22.02 -4.40
CA ILE A 229 1.68 21.19 -3.66
C ILE A 229 0.95 20.22 -4.61
N ALA A 230 0.51 20.70 -5.78
CA ALA A 230 -0.17 19.86 -6.77
C ALA A 230 0.73 18.74 -7.28
N ILE A 231 1.99 19.07 -7.66
CA ILE A 231 2.98 18.08 -8.13
C ILE A 231 3.25 17.04 -7.04
N ASN A 232 3.44 17.46 -5.80
CA ASN A 232 3.70 16.56 -4.68
C ASN A 232 2.50 15.60 -4.45
N SER A 233 1.28 16.12 -4.53
CA SER A 233 0.04 15.32 -4.40
C SER A 233 -0.09 14.29 -5.52
N ILE A 234 0.18 14.69 -6.77
CA ILE A 234 0.16 13.79 -7.93
C ILE A 234 1.25 12.72 -7.79
N SER A 235 2.46 13.09 -7.39
CA SER A 235 3.57 12.15 -7.17
C SER A 235 3.23 11.12 -6.09
N GLY A 236 2.61 11.55 -4.99
CA GLY A 236 2.14 10.65 -3.94
C GLY A 236 1.08 9.66 -4.43
N LEU A 237 0.13 10.11 -5.25
CA LEU A 237 -0.88 9.26 -5.87
C LEU A 237 -0.25 8.24 -6.83
N LEU A 238 0.67 8.67 -7.70
CA LEU A 238 1.37 7.80 -8.63
C LEU A 238 2.18 6.73 -7.90
N LEU A 239 2.92 7.11 -6.86
CA LEU A 239 3.67 6.18 -6.02
C LEU A 239 2.74 5.16 -5.34
N GLY A 240 1.62 5.61 -4.80
CA GLY A 240 0.61 4.73 -4.20
C GLY A 240 0.06 3.71 -5.18
N VAL A 241 -0.32 4.14 -6.39
CA VAL A 241 -0.80 3.24 -7.46
C VAL A 241 0.28 2.25 -7.85
N PHE A 242 1.51 2.72 -8.10
CA PHE A 242 2.63 1.85 -8.47
C PHE A 242 2.93 0.79 -7.42
N THR A 243 2.97 1.18 -6.14
CA THR A 243 3.20 0.26 -5.02
C THR A 243 2.12 -0.82 -4.95
N ASN A 244 0.84 -0.45 -5.14
CA ASN A 244 -0.25 -1.42 -5.13
C ASN A 244 -0.19 -2.39 -6.33
N ILE A 245 0.30 -1.95 -7.48
CA ILE A 245 0.57 -2.83 -8.62
C ILE A 245 1.71 -3.80 -8.28
N CYS A 246 2.81 -3.33 -7.68
CA CYS A 246 3.89 -4.20 -7.22
C CYS A 246 3.40 -5.29 -6.28
N ILE A 247 2.56 -4.94 -5.29
CA ILE A 247 1.97 -5.88 -4.33
C ILE A 247 1.08 -6.91 -5.05
N SER A 248 0.25 -6.46 -5.99
CA SER A 248 -0.70 -7.31 -6.73
C SER A 248 -0.01 -8.31 -7.64
N ILE A 249 0.96 -7.85 -8.44
CA ILE A 249 1.71 -8.71 -9.37
C ILE A 249 2.57 -9.72 -8.60
N LEU A 250 3.22 -9.28 -7.53
CA LEU A 250 3.97 -10.18 -6.66
C LEU A 250 3.06 -11.28 -6.09
N TYR A 251 1.85 -10.93 -5.63
CA TYR A 251 0.88 -11.90 -5.13
C TYR A 251 0.53 -12.97 -6.18
N ILE A 252 0.23 -12.56 -7.43
CA ILE A 252 -0.08 -13.49 -8.53
C ILE A 252 1.09 -14.45 -8.74
N GLN A 253 2.30 -13.93 -8.94
CA GLN A 253 3.48 -14.72 -9.24
C GLN A 253 3.84 -15.71 -8.13
N LEU A 254 3.74 -15.30 -6.86
CA LEU A 254 3.99 -16.19 -5.74
C LEU A 254 2.92 -17.27 -5.63
N LYS A 255 1.66 -16.95 -5.92
CA LYS A 255 0.58 -17.94 -5.92
C LYS A 255 0.77 -18.98 -7.01
N GLU A 256 1.16 -18.59 -8.21
CA GLU A 256 1.44 -19.48 -9.34
C GLU A 256 2.65 -20.36 -9.06
N SER A 257 3.76 -19.78 -8.59
CA SER A 257 4.98 -20.52 -8.26
C SER A 257 4.77 -21.56 -7.16
N ASN A 258 3.99 -21.24 -6.13
CA ASN A 258 3.70 -22.23 -5.07
C ASN A 258 2.80 -23.36 -5.57
N LYS A 259 1.88 -23.08 -6.49
CA LYS A 259 1.04 -24.11 -7.10
C LYS A 259 1.89 -25.09 -7.92
N GLU A 260 2.83 -24.61 -8.74
CA GLU A 260 3.75 -25.45 -9.49
C GLU A 260 4.62 -26.34 -8.58
N ILE A 261 5.06 -25.82 -7.43
CA ILE A 261 5.83 -26.59 -6.45
C ILE A 261 4.97 -27.69 -5.81
N GLU A 262 3.70 -27.44 -5.53
CA GLU A 262 2.80 -28.44 -4.98
C GLU A 262 2.48 -29.54 -6.00
N ASP A 263 2.19 -29.17 -7.24
CA ASP A 263 1.90 -30.11 -8.33
C ASP A 263 3.11 -31.03 -8.58
N ASN A 264 4.33 -30.47 -8.66
CA ASN A 264 5.56 -31.25 -8.81
C ASN A 264 5.88 -32.19 -7.62
N LYS A 265 5.45 -31.82 -6.39
CA LYS A 265 5.60 -32.70 -5.21
C LYS A 265 4.63 -33.89 -5.25
N ILE A 266 3.44 -33.70 -5.81
CA ILE A 266 2.43 -34.77 -5.97
C ILE A 266 2.90 -35.76 -7.01
N ASP A 267 3.34 -35.28 -8.19
CA ASP A 267 3.87 -36.13 -9.26
C ASP A 267 5.10 -36.92 -8.81
N GLY A 268 6.02 -36.28 -8.08
CA GLY A 268 7.22 -36.95 -7.54
C GLY A 268 6.91 -37.98 -6.43
N LYS A 269 5.76 -37.91 -5.76
CA LYS A 269 5.29 -38.94 -4.82
C LYS A 269 4.65 -40.12 -5.54
N GLN A 270 3.87 -39.87 -6.57
CA GLN A 270 3.26 -40.94 -7.39
C GLN A 270 4.32 -41.80 -8.07
N ILE A 271 5.36 -41.18 -8.65
CA ILE A 271 6.47 -41.90 -9.26
C ILE A 271 7.24 -42.80 -8.23
N LYS A 272 7.31 -42.39 -6.95
CA LYS A 272 7.95 -43.20 -5.90
C LYS A 272 7.09 -44.34 -5.38
N GLU A 273 5.78 -44.23 -5.45
CA GLU A 273 4.85 -45.30 -5.09
C GLU A 273 4.78 -46.38 -6.18
N ASP A 274 4.88 -45.98 -7.46
CA ASP A 274 4.89 -46.91 -8.60
C ASP A 274 6.20 -47.71 -8.73
N ILE A 275 7.30 -47.30 -8.03
CA ILE A 275 8.61 -47.94 -8.07
C ILE A 275 8.84 -48.88 -6.84
N LYS A 276 7.84 -49.10 -5.96
CA LYS A 276 8.03 -50.11 -4.93
C LYS A 276 8.08 -51.53 -5.57
N PRO A 277 9.18 -52.25 -5.44
CA PRO A 277 9.23 -53.63 -5.91
C PRO A 277 8.23 -54.44 -5.09
N GLU A 278 7.38 -55.23 -5.79
CA GLU A 278 6.59 -56.28 -5.18
C GLU A 278 7.60 -57.29 -4.55
N GLU A 279 7.60 -57.38 -3.22
CA GLU A 279 8.23 -58.42 -2.46
C GLU A 279 7.31 -59.64 -2.34
#